data_652ed2b83f4d1fd37cccf796db6d721f
#
_entry.id   652ed2b83f4d1fd37cccf796db6d721f
#
_cell.length_a   1.000
_cell.length_b   1.000
_cell.length_c   1.000
_cell.angle_alpha   90.00
_cell.angle_beta   90.00
_cell.angle_gamma   90.00
#
_symmetry.space_group_name_H-M   'P 1'
#
loop_
_entity.id
_entity.type
_entity.pdbx_description
1 polymer ?
#
loop_
_entity_poly.entity_id
_entity_poly.type
_entity_poly.pdbx_seq_one_letter_code
_entity_poly.pdbx_strand_id
1 'polypeptide(L)'
;MEFSDSLLVLILAITVDAVMGDPRWLYSRIPHPIVVIGLQIELLDRFLNKSHYPPITRKILGVVSILIIVSSGWLTGWVIAWYCNQVSFGIILQAFIVSIFLAQNSLYRHVASVAKACKADDIVDARSQIRHIVGRDPNSLDQKAIGRAAIESLSENFSDGVVAPIFWYAVGGLPALIAYKALNTSDSMIGYLNDKYADFGWCAARFDDAANFIPAILSALIIT
;
A
#
# COMPACT_ATOMS: atom_id res chain seq x y z
N MET A 1 18.21 9.60 -14.18
CA MET A 1 17.22 10.70 -14.07
C MET A 1 17.80 11.72 -13.10
N GLU A 2 17.77 13.00 -13.43
CA GLU A 2 18.22 14.06 -12.53
C GLU A 2 17.24 14.27 -11.38
N PHE A 3 17.68 14.89 -10.28
CA PHE A 3 16.81 15.15 -9.13
C PHE A 3 15.58 16.01 -9.50
N SER A 4 15.76 16.97 -10.39
CA SER A 4 14.68 17.80 -10.94
C SER A 4 13.60 17.00 -11.65
N ASP A 5 14.00 15.98 -12.44
CA ASP A 5 13.06 15.10 -13.14
C ASP A 5 12.26 14.24 -12.15
N SER A 6 12.92 13.74 -11.10
CA SER A 6 12.26 12.95 -10.05
C SER A 6 11.20 13.76 -9.31
N LEU A 7 11.49 15.02 -9.00
CA LEU A 7 10.54 15.93 -8.38
C LEU A 7 9.34 16.23 -9.30
N LEU A 8 9.60 16.46 -10.59
CA LEU A 8 8.55 16.67 -11.57
C LEU A 8 7.64 15.45 -11.71
N VAL A 9 8.22 14.25 -11.76
CA VAL A 9 7.45 12.99 -11.77
C VAL A 9 6.54 12.88 -10.54
N LEU A 10 7.05 13.18 -9.33
CA LEU A 10 6.24 13.16 -8.10
C LEU A 10 5.08 14.15 -8.13
N ILE A 11 5.34 15.40 -8.52
CA ILE A 11 4.29 16.43 -8.62
C ILE A 11 3.20 15.99 -9.60
N LEU A 12 3.60 15.50 -10.77
CA LEU A 12 2.66 15.00 -11.77
C LEU A 12 1.90 13.77 -11.27
N ALA A 13 2.57 12.81 -10.61
CA ALA A 13 1.94 11.61 -10.09
C ALA A 13 0.89 11.91 -9.01
N ILE A 14 1.21 12.79 -8.06
CA ILE A 14 0.28 13.25 -7.02
C ILE A 14 -0.94 13.94 -7.67
N THR A 15 -0.70 14.78 -8.69
CA THR A 15 -1.78 15.47 -9.40
C THR A 15 -2.66 14.48 -10.16
N VAL A 16 -2.05 13.52 -10.86
CA VAL A 16 -2.79 12.48 -11.60
C VAL A 16 -3.64 11.64 -10.66
N ASP A 17 -3.08 11.15 -9.54
CA ASP A 17 -3.85 10.39 -8.56
C ASP A 17 -4.97 11.24 -7.95
N ALA A 18 -4.73 12.50 -7.57
CA ALA A 18 -5.74 13.37 -7.00
C ALA A 18 -6.95 13.57 -7.94
N VAL A 19 -6.70 13.68 -9.25
CA VAL A 19 -7.74 13.95 -10.26
C VAL A 19 -8.41 12.68 -10.76
N MET A 20 -7.64 11.67 -11.12
CA MET A 20 -8.14 10.45 -11.76
C MET A 20 -8.43 9.33 -10.75
N GLY A 21 -7.60 9.19 -9.72
CA GLY A 21 -7.62 8.03 -8.81
C GLY A 21 -7.46 6.72 -9.59
N ASP A 22 -8.09 5.65 -9.09
CA ASP A 22 -8.09 4.33 -9.72
C ASP A 22 -9.24 4.20 -10.72
N PRO A 23 -8.97 4.32 -12.04
CA PRO A 23 -10.03 4.28 -13.04
C PRO A 23 -10.57 2.85 -13.20
N ARG A 24 -11.85 2.67 -12.85
CA ARG A 24 -12.53 1.35 -12.90
C ARG A 24 -12.49 0.70 -14.29
N TRP A 25 -12.53 1.50 -15.37
CA TRP A 25 -12.47 1.00 -16.75
C TRP A 25 -11.13 0.33 -17.07
N LEU A 26 -10.04 0.78 -16.45
CA LEU A 26 -8.71 0.21 -16.63
C LEU A 26 -8.61 -1.13 -15.87
N TYR A 27 -8.98 -1.13 -14.60
CA TYR A 27 -8.84 -2.30 -13.72
C TYR A 27 -9.93 -3.36 -13.90
N SER A 28 -10.95 -3.08 -14.72
CA SER A 28 -11.86 -4.11 -15.20
C SER A 28 -11.24 -4.99 -16.31
N ARG A 29 -10.15 -4.56 -16.95
CA ARG A 29 -9.48 -5.25 -18.05
C ARG A 29 -8.08 -5.75 -17.71
N ILE A 30 -7.38 -5.03 -16.85
CA ILE A 30 -5.99 -5.31 -16.45
C ILE A 30 -5.96 -5.38 -14.93
N PRO A 31 -5.41 -6.43 -14.30
CA PRO A 31 -5.31 -6.48 -12.86
C PRO A 31 -4.46 -5.32 -12.34
N HIS A 32 -4.90 -4.72 -11.22
CA HIS A 32 -4.10 -3.69 -10.54
C HIS A 32 -2.73 -4.28 -10.13
N PRO A 33 -1.61 -3.54 -10.25
CA PRO A 33 -0.28 -4.07 -9.89
C PRO A 33 -0.19 -4.68 -8.49
N ILE A 34 -0.92 -4.11 -7.52
CA ILE A 34 -1.00 -4.65 -6.15
C ILE A 34 -1.62 -6.06 -6.13
N VAL A 35 -2.59 -6.34 -7.01
CA VAL A 35 -3.17 -7.69 -7.13
C VAL A 35 -2.13 -8.69 -7.64
N VAL A 36 -1.29 -8.28 -8.58
CA VAL A 36 -0.20 -9.14 -9.10
C VAL A 36 0.82 -9.44 -7.98
N ILE A 37 1.19 -8.43 -7.19
CA ILE A 37 2.03 -8.62 -6.00
C ILE A 37 1.33 -9.56 -5.01
N GLY A 38 0.04 -9.37 -4.74
CA GLY A 38 -0.75 -10.23 -3.86
C GLY A 38 -0.77 -11.70 -4.31
N LEU A 39 -0.92 -11.95 -5.61
CA LEU A 39 -0.86 -13.31 -6.17
C LEU A 39 0.52 -13.96 -5.97
N GLN A 40 1.61 -13.19 -6.08
CA GLN A 40 2.95 -13.68 -5.79
C GLN A 40 3.12 -14.05 -4.32
N ILE A 41 2.60 -13.22 -3.41
CA ILE A 41 2.62 -13.47 -1.95
C ILE A 41 1.83 -14.75 -1.65
N GLU A 42 0.61 -14.87 -2.19
CA GLU A 42 -0.25 -16.04 -2.00
C GLU A 42 0.41 -17.32 -2.52
N LEU A 43 1.08 -17.24 -3.66
CA LEU A 43 1.83 -18.36 -4.23
C LEU A 43 2.93 -18.82 -3.27
N LEU A 44 3.75 -17.90 -2.74
CA LEU A 44 4.82 -18.22 -1.81
C LEU A 44 4.27 -18.74 -0.47
N ASP A 45 3.21 -18.13 0.07
CA ASP A 45 2.52 -18.64 1.28
C ASP A 45 2.05 -20.08 1.06
N ARG A 46 1.39 -20.35 -0.08
CA ARG A 46 0.89 -21.68 -0.41
C ARG A 46 1.99 -22.73 -0.53
N PHE A 47 3.16 -22.40 -1.06
CA PHE A 47 4.23 -23.37 -1.29
C PHE A 47 5.18 -23.49 -0.10
N LEU A 48 5.47 -22.40 0.61
CA LEU A 48 6.52 -22.35 1.63
C LEU A 48 5.98 -22.36 3.07
N ASN A 49 4.76 -21.90 3.32
CA ASN A 49 4.19 -21.86 4.66
C ASN A 49 3.39 -23.13 4.97
N LYS A 50 4.08 -24.21 5.30
CA LYS A 50 3.43 -25.50 5.65
C LYS A 50 3.31 -25.68 7.16
N SER A 51 2.14 -26.08 7.63
CA SER A 51 1.86 -26.28 9.06
C SER A 51 2.71 -27.36 9.72
N HIS A 52 3.23 -28.34 8.95
CA HIS A 52 4.08 -29.40 9.47
C HIS A 52 5.55 -28.98 9.63
N TYR A 53 5.94 -27.79 9.15
CA TYR A 53 7.31 -27.30 9.35
C TYR A 53 7.50 -26.74 10.78
N PRO A 54 8.68 -26.95 11.38
CA PRO A 54 9.03 -26.31 12.64
C PRO A 54 8.96 -24.77 12.55
N PRO A 55 8.68 -24.06 13.66
CA PRO A 55 8.58 -22.61 13.71
C PRO A 55 9.78 -21.90 13.07
N ILE A 56 11.01 -22.36 13.37
CA ILE A 56 12.24 -21.76 12.80
C ILE A 56 12.32 -21.91 11.28
N THR A 57 11.89 -23.06 10.73
CA THR A 57 11.86 -23.29 9.28
C THR A 57 10.86 -22.38 8.62
N ARG A 58 9.65 -22.22 9.20
CA ARG A 58 8.64 -21.29 8.70
C ARG A 58 9.15 -19.85 8.71
N LYS A 59 9.85 -19.44 9.76
CA LYS A 59 10.47 -18.12 9.87
C LYS A 59 11.54 -17.87 8.79
N ILE A 60 12.43 -18.84 8.56
CA ILE A 60 13.46 -18.76 7.51
C ILE A 60 12.80 -18.67 6.12
N LEU A 61 11.80 -19.51 5.84
CA LEU A 61 11.07 -19.48 4.57
C LEU A 61 10.29 -18.18 4.38
N GLY A 62 9.79 -17.59 5.46
CA GLY A 62 9.21 -16.25 5.46
C GLY A 62 10.22 -15.17 5.05
N VAL A 63 11.42 -15.20 5.62
CA VAL A 63 12.53 -14.30 5.23
C VAL A 63 12.86 -14.46 3.74
N VAL A 64 13.01 -15.69 3.26
CA VAL A 64 13.27 -15.98 1.84
C VAL A 64 12.13 -15.44 0.96
N SER A 65 10.88 -15.64 1.37
CA SER A 65 9.72 -15.12 0.63
C SER A 65 9.76 -13.60 0.50
N ILE A 66 10.02 -12.89 1.59
CA ILE A 66 10.11 -11.42 1.56
C ILE A 66 11.28 -10.95 0.70
N LEU A 67 12.43 -11.60 0.77
CA LEU A 67 13.55 -11.26 -0.10
C LEU A 67 13.20 -11.44 -1.59
N ILE A 68 12.50 -12.52 -1.97
CA ILE A 68 12.03 -12.73 -3.34
C ILE A 68 11.04 -11.63 -3.76
N ILE A 69 10.04 -11.33 -2.93
CA ILE A 69 8.99 -10.36 -3.23
C ILE A 69 9.59 -8.95 -3.40
N VAL A 70 10.40 -8.51 -2.45
CA VAL A 70 11.02 -7.17 -2.47
C VAL A 70 12.01 -7.05 -3.63
N SER A 71 12.84 -8.08 -3.88
CA SER A 71 13.78 -8.08 -4.99
C SER A 71 13.07 -8.09 -6.35
N SER A 72 11.99 -8.83 -6.50
CA SER A 72 11.19 -8.83 -7.73
C SER A 72 10.52 -7.47 -7.96
N GLY A 73 10.01 -6.83 -6.91
CA GLY A 73 9.47 -5.46 -6.96
C GLY A 73 10.54 -4.44 -7.37
N TRP A 74 11.71 -4.51 -6.75
CA TRP A 74 12.85 -3.65 -7.10
C TRP A 74 13.27 -3.83 -8.57
N LEU A 75 13.45 -5.07 -9.02
CA LEU A 75 13.84 -5.39 -10.40
C LEU A 75 12.79 -4.90 -11.40
N THR A 76 11.51 -5.12 -11.11
CA THR A 76 10.41 -4.62 -11.94
C THR A 76 10.46 -3.10 -12.06
N GLY A 77 10.61 -2.40 -10.95
CA GLY A 77 10.74 -0.94 -10.93
C GLY A 77 11.96 -0.46 -11.71
N TRP A 78 13.09 -1.17 -11.59
CA TRP A 78 14.31 -0.84 -12.34
C TRP A 78 14.12 -0.99 -13.85
N VAL A 79 13.52 -2.10 -14.30
CA VAL A 79 13.25 -2.35 -15.73
C VAL A 79 12.30 -1.27 -16.28
N ILE A 80 11.24 -0.94 -15.55
CA ILE A 80 10.29 0.09 -15.99
C ILE A 80 10.97 1.48 -16.04
N ALA A 81 11.73 1.84 -15.01
CA ALA A 81 12.46 3.10 -14.98
C ALA A 81 13.50 3.20 -16.12
N TRP A 82 14.21 2.09 -16.39
CA TRP A 82 15.13 2.00 -17.52
C TRP A 82 14.41 2.25 -18.85
N TYR A 83 13.26 1.60 -19.08
CA TYR A 83 12.46 1.80 -20.29
C TYR A 83 11.95 3.25 -20.41
N CYS A 84 11.43 3.83 -19.33
CA CYS A 84 10.98 5.21 -19.30
C CYS A 84 12.10 6.19 -19.70
N ASN A 85 13.33 5.93 -19.31
CA ASN A 85 14.47 6.77 -19.68
C ASN A 85 14.87 6.69 -21.17
N GLN A 86 14.37 5.71 -21.94
CA GLN A 86 14.65 5.57 -23.38
C GLN A 86 13.63 6.29 -24.26
N VAL A 87 12.49 6.71 -23.71
CA VAL A 87 11.42 7.32 -24.51
C VAL A 87 11.26 8.80 -24.20
N SER A 88 10.96 9.61 -25.21
CA SER A 88 10.87 11.08 -25.07
C SER A 88 9.76 11.54 -24.10
N PHE A 89 8.70 10.77 -23.93
CA PHE A 89 7.61 11.03 -22.97
C PHE A 89 7.77 10.28 -21.64
N GLY A 90 8.97 9.80 -21.36
CA GLY A 90 9.25 8.93 -20.21
C GLY A 90 8.88 9.51 -18.86
N ILE A 91 9.04 10.82 -18.65
CA ILE A 91 8.62 11.52 -17.43
C ILE A 91 7.11 11.38 -17.21
N ILE A 92 6.30 11.60 -18.25
CA ILE A 92 4.84 11.49 -18.17
C ILE A 92 4.42 10.03 -17.91
N LEU A 93 5.04 9.08 -18.61
CA LEU A 93 4.78 7.65 -18.43
C LEU A 93 5.13 7.22 -17.01
N GLN A 94 6.28 7.63 -16.49
CA GLN A 94 6.70 7.30 -15.15
C GLN A 94 5.79 7.94 -14.09
N ALA A 95 5.37 9.20 -14.30
CA ALA A 95 4.41 9.87 -13.43
C ALA A 95 3.06 9.12 -13.36
N PHE A 96 2.56 8.66 -14.51
CA PHE A 96 1.36 7.83 -14.56
C PHE A 96 1.55 6.50 -13.83
N ILE A 97 2.70 5.82 -13.99
CA ILE A 97 2.98 4.56 -13.29
C ILE A 97 3.10 4.79 -11.77
N VAL A 98 3.77 5.86 -11.34
CA VAL A 98 3.88 6.21 -9.92
C VAL A 98 2.51 6.50 -9.31
N SER A 99 1.63 7.22 -10.04
CA SER A 99 0.28 7.54 -9.54
C SER A 99 -0.57 6.30 -9.20
N ILE A 100 -0.35 5.19 -9.90
CA ILE A 100 -1.04 3.90 -9.63
C ILE A 100 -0.73 3.34 -8.23
N PHE A 101 0.42 3.68 -7.67
CA PHE A 101 0.84 3.23 -6.33
C PHE A 101 0.49 4.22 -5.22
N LEU A 102 -0.11 5.37 -5.56
CA LEU A 102 -0.64 6.34 -4.61
C LEU A 102 -2.12 6.04 -4.36
N ALA A 103 -2.58 6.29 -3.15
CA ALA A 103 -3.96 6.01 -2.76
C ALA A 103 -4.71 7.27 -2.26
N GLN A 104 -4.24 8.47 -2.59
CA GLN A 104 -4.77 9.73 -2.06
C GLN A 104 -6.24 9.94 -2.44
N ASN A 105 -6.59 9.77 -3.72
CA ASN A 105 -7.97 9.95 -4.20
C ASN A 105 -8.90 8.89 -3.60
N SER A 106 -8.49 7.63 -3.59
CA SER A 106 -9.26 6.52 -3.04
C SER A 106 -9.51 6.73 -1.54
N LEU A 107 -8.48 7.08 -0.78
CA LEU A 107 -8.57 7.37 0.65
C LEU A 107 -9.52 8.53 0.93
N TYR A 108 -9.40 9.64 0.19
CA TYR A 108 -10.30 10.79 0.32
C TYR A 108 -11.75 10.38 0.09
N ARG A 109 -12.05 9.64 -0.97
CA ARG A 109 -13.43 9.21 -1.29
C ARG A 109 -14.03 8.33 -0.21
N HIS A 110 -13.27 7.37 0.31
CA HIS A 110 -13.76 6.48 1.36
C HIS A 110 -14.05 7.24 2.65
N VAL A 111 -13.14 8.10 3.11
CA VAL A 111 -13.36 8.89 4.33
C VAL A 111 -14.48 9.91 4.14
N ALA A 112 -14.57 10.54 2.98
CA ALA A 112 -15.66 11.49 2.68
C ALA A 112 -17.04 10.80 2.68
N SER A 113 -17.14 9.54 2.22
CA SER A 113 -18.40 8.79 2.27
C SER A 113 -18.83 8.47 3.70
N VAL A 114 -17.89 8.07 4.57
CA VAL A 114 -18.17 7.87 6.01
C VAL A 114 -18.59 9.17 6.67
N ALA A 115 -17.86 10.26 6.43
CA ALA A 115 -18.18 11.58 6.99
C ALA A 115 -19.55 12.08 6.55
N LYS A 116 -19.95 11.84 5.30
CA LYS A 116 -21.27 12.19 4.77
C LYS A 116 -22.38 11.41 5.49
N ALA A 117 -22.23 10.09 5.66
CA ALA A 117 -23.20 9.26 6.36
C ALA A 117 -23.33 9.66 7.84
N CYS A 118 -22.20 9.94 8.52
CA CYS A 118 -22.21 10.43 9.90
C CYS A 118 -22.91 11.80 10.03
N LYS A 119 -22.72 12.72 9.08
CA LYS A 119 -23.40 14.03 9.08
C LYS A 119 -24.91 13.92 8.83
N ALA A 120 -25.34 12.91 8.09
CA ALA A 120 -26.75 12.62 7.85
C ALA A 120 -27.44 11.87 9.00
N ASP A 121 -26.69 11.55 10.08
CA ASP A 121 -27.12 10.72 11.22
C ASP A 121 -27.62 9.32 10.80
N ASP A 122 -27.15 8.84 9.64
CA ASP A 122 -27.45 7.50 9.11
C ASP A 122 -26.39 6.49 9.58
N ILE A 123 -26.67 5.90 10.74
CA ILE A 123 -25.77 4.91 11.37
C ILE A 123 -25.61 3.64 10.49
N VAL A 124 -26.63 3.27 9.72
CA VAL A 124 -26.63 2.06 8.89
C VAL A 124 -25.70 2.27 7.71
N ASP A 125 -25.83 3.40 7.01
CA ASP A 125 -24.91 3.76 5.92
C ASP A 125 -23.50 3.99 6.45
N ALA A 126 -23.31 4.69 7.58
CA ALA A 126 -22.01 4.90 8.18
C ALA A 126 -21.28 3.58 8.49
N ARG A 127 -21.98 2.57 9.03
CA ARG A 127 -21.44 1.22 9.24
C ARG A 127 -21.09 0.50 7.93
N SER A 128 -21.91 0.70 6.89
CA SER A 128 -21.63 0.15 5.57
C SER A 128 -20.38 0.75 4.94
N GLN A 129 -20.22 2.08 5.02
CA GLN A 129 -19.07 2.79 4.44
C GLN A 129 -17.76 2.49 5.20
N ILE A 130 -17.81 2.46 6.55
CA ILE A 130 -16.60 2.19 7.35
C ILE A 130 -16.06 0.78 7.15
N ARG A 131 -16.90 -0.19 6.79
CA ARG A 131 -16.49 -1.58 6.51
C ARG A 131 -15.41 -1.68 5.43
N HIS A 132 -15.36 -0.73 4.50
CA HIS A 132 -14.39 -0.73 3.41
C HIS A 132 -12.98 -0.27 3.84
N ILE A 133 -12.85 0.29 5.04
CA ILE A 133 -11.58 0.86 5.53
C ILE A 133 -11.13 0.35 6.89
N VAL A 134 -11.94 -0.48 7.56
CA VAL A 134 -11.55 -1.10 8.84
C VAL A 134 -11.62 -2.61 8.75
N GLY A 135 -10.68 -3.29 9.40
CA GLY A 135 -10.63 -4.74 9.49
C GLY A 135 -11.52 -5.35 10.59
N ARG A 136 -12.31 -4.52 11.31
CA ARG A 136 -13.18 -4.95 12.42
C ARG A 136 -14.64 -5.02 12.00
N ASP A 137 -15.48 -5.78 12.74
CA ASP A 137 -16.93 -5.79 12.53
C ASP A 137 -17.55 -4.43 12.91
N PRO A 138 -18.09 -3.68 11.95
CA PRO A 138 -18.66 -2.36 12.20
C PRO A 138 -20.05 -2.40 12.83
N ASN A 139 -20.70 -3.56 12.90
CA ASN A 139 -22.08 -3.67 13.36
C ASN A 139 -22.27 -3.27 14.84
N SER A 140 -21.22 -3.42 15.66
CA SER A 140 -21.21 -3.06 17.08
C SER A 140 -20.82 -1.60 17.35
N LEU A 141 -20.40 -0.83 16.31
CA LEU A 141 -19.90 0.51 16.50
C LEU A 141 -21.04 1.54 16.60
N ASP A 142 -20.95 2.42 17.60
CA ASP A 142 -21.75 3.65 17.63
C ASP A 142 -21.13 4.73 16.72
N GLN A 143 -21.83 5.84 16.52
CA GLN A 143 -21.39 6.91 15.61
C GLN A 143 -20.03 7.52 16.01
N LYS A 144 -19.76 7.64 17.32
CA LYS A 144 -18.47 8.14 17.83
C LYS A 144 -17.34 7.14 17.59
N ALA A 145 -17.62 5.86 17.74
CA ALA A 145 -16.65 4.80 17.47
C ALA A 145 -16.35 4.70 15.97
N ILE A 146 -17.36 4.87 15.09
CA ILE A 146 -17.15 4.97 13.64
C ILE A 146 -16.23 6.14 13.30
N GLY A 147 -16.49 7.33 13.87
CA GLY A 147 -15.64 8.49 13.65
C GLY A 147 -14.18 8.25 14.08
N ARG A 148 -13.96 7.67 15.26
CA ARG A 148 -12.60 7.31 15.72
C ARG A 148 -11.93 6.29 14.80
N ALA A 149 -12.65 5.24 14.42
CA ALA A 149 -12.13 4.21 13.52
C ALA A 149 -11.80 4.77 12.12
N ALA A 150 -12.60 5.72 11.62
CA ALA A 150 -12.33 6.41 10.36
C ALA A 150 -11.05 7.27 10.44
N ILE A 151 -10.84 7.99 11.55
CA ILE A 151 -9.62 8.80 11.76
C ILE A 151 -8.39 7.90 11.91
N GLU A 152 -8.48 6.81 12.68
CA GLU A 152 -7.41 5.82 12.84
C GLU A 152 -7.00 5.25 11.48
N SER A 153 -7.96 4.73 10.73
CA SER A 153 -7.72 4.18 9.39
C SER A 153 -7.24 5.22 8.39
N LEU A 154 -7.73 6.47 8.47
CA LEU A 154 -7.23 7.57 7.64
C LEU A 154 -5.75 7.83 7.92
N SER A 155 -5.35 7.91 9.20
CA SER A 155 -3.97 8.20 9.59
C SER A 155 -3.01 7.11 9.14
N GLU A 156 -3.39 5.84 9.31
CA GLU A 156 -2.64 4.66 8.89
C GLU A 156 -2.51 4.63 7.35
N ASN A 157 -3.63 4.67 6.64
CA ASN A 157 -3.61 4.61 5.18
C ASN A 157 -3.00 5.85 4.51
N PHE A 158 -3.03 7.02 5.17
CA PHE A 158 -2.32 8.20 4.70
C PHE A 158 -0.80 7.99 4.80
N SER A 159 -0.31 7.41 5.90
CA SER A 159 1.09 7.03 6.02
C SER A 159 1.48 6.04 4.93
N ASP A 160 0.80 4.90 4.84
CA ASP A 160 1.22 3.74 4.05
C ASP A 160 0.83 3.84 2.57
N GLY A 161 -0.24 4.58 2.27
CA GLY A 161 -0.78 4.73 0.92
C GLY A 161 -0.40 6.03 0.22
N VAL A 162 0.11 7.03 0.94
CA VAL A 162 0.48 8.33 0.36
C VAL A 162 1.91 8.73 0.72
N VAL A 163 2.21 8.93 2.01
CA VAL A 163 3.50 9.49 2.43
C VAL A 163 4.65 8.52 2.18
N ALA A 164 4.50 7.25 2.55
CA ALA A 164 5.56 6.28 2.37
C ALA A 164 5.87 5.96 0.90
N PRO A 165 4.89 5.78 0.00
CA PRO A 165 5.17 5.69 -1.44
C PRO A 165 5.94 6.88 -2.00
N ILE A 166 5.55 8.11 -1.64
CA ILE A 166 6.24 9.34 -2.05
C ILE A 166 7.67 9.36 -1.50
N PHE A 167 7.85 9.03 -0.22
CA PHE A 167 9.15 8.97 0.44
C PHE A 167 10.07 7.96 -0.26
N TRP A 168 9.62 6.73 -0.48
CA TRP A 168 10.44 5.69 -1.10
C TRP A 168 10.75 5.99 -2.56
N TYR A 169 9.83 6.63 -3.28
CA TYR A 169 10.15 7.15 -4.62
C TYR A 169 11.21 8.25 -4.56
N ALA A 170 11.13 9.17 -3.61
CA ALA A 170 12.13 10.24 -3.46
C ALA A 170 13.53 9.68 -3.11
N VAL A 171 13.59 8.60 -2.31
CA VAL A 171 14.86 7.97 -1.89
C VAL A 171 15.51 7.13 -2.98
N GLY A 172 14.75 6.34 -3.71
CA GLY A 172 15.31 5.35 -4.65
C GLY A 172 14.52 5.19 -5.96
N GLY A 173 13.67 6.15 -6.30
CA GLY A 173 12.89 6.15 -7.53
C GLY A 173 11.84 5.03 -7.59
N LEU A 174 11.45 4.68 -8.81
CA LEU A 174 10.45 3.64 -9.06
C LEU A 174 10.85 2.25 -8.51
N PRO A 175 12.12 1.83 -8.52
CA PRO A 175 12.53 0.59 -7.87
C PRO A 175 12.18 0.52 -6.39
N ALA A 176 12.53 1.56 -5.64
CA ALA A 176 12.28 1.60 -4.20
C ALA A 176 10.78 1.71 -3.88
N LEU A 177 10.03 2.48 -4.66
CA LEU A 177 8.57 2.57 -4.53
C LEU A 177 7.91 1.20 -4.69
N ILE A 178 8.22 0.45 -5.75
CA ILE A 178 7.58 -0.84 -6.01
C ILE A 178 8.02 -1.88 -4.99
N ALA A 179 9.30 -1.89 -4.58
CA ALA A 179 9.81 -2.74 -3.52
C ALA A 179 9.10 -2.46 -2.17
N TYR A 180 8.93 -1.19 -1.81
CA TYR A 180 8.16 -0.79 -0.63
C TYR A 180 6.70 -1.28 -0.73
N LYS A 181 6.01 -1.04 -1.83
CA LYS A 181 4.63 -1.51 -2.00
C LYS A 181 4.50 -3.02 -1.94
N ALA A 182 5.50 -3.75 -2.44
CA ALA A 182 5.55 -5.20 -2.33
C ALA A 182 5.71 -5.67 -0.87
N LEU A 183 6.55 -5.00 -0.09
CA LEU A 183 6.74 -5.25 1.34
C LEU A 183 5.46 -4.92 2.14
N ASN A 184 4.91 -3.74 1.96
CA ASN A 184 3.69 -3.28 2.65
C ASN A 184 2.47 -4.15 2.33
N THR A 185 2.33 -4.61 1.07
CA THR A 185 1.31 -5.59 0.70
C THR A 185 1.55 -6.94 1.38
N SER A 186 2.82 -7.35 1.55
CA SER A 186 3.15 -8.59 2.25
C SER A 186 2.76 -8.52 3.72
N ASP A 187 3.05 -7.42 4.41
CA ASP A 187 2.60 -7.23 5.79
C ASP A 187 1.06 -7.30 5.89
N SER A 188 0.36 -6.57 5.04
CA SER A 188 -1.11 -6.58 4.98
C SER A 188 -1.73 -7.97 4.72
N MET A 189 -1.02 -8.89 4.07
CA MET A 189 -1.52 -10.23 3.74
C MET A 189 -1.06 -11.32 4.71
N ILE A 190 0.18 -11.23 5.20
CA ILE A 190 0.80 -12.30 5.99
C ILE A 190 1.46 -11.83 7.30
N GLY A 191 1.43 -10.51 7.62
CA GLY A 191 2.04 -9.94 8.83
C GLY A 191 1.25 -10.16 10.12
N TYR A 192 0.14 -10.89 10.10
CA TYR A 192 -0.74 -11.09 11.24
C TYR A 192 -0.15 -12.01 12.33
N LEU A 193 -0.36 -11.65 13.60
CA LEU A 193 -0.01 -12.47 14.76
C LEU A 193 -1.10 -13.54 15.03
N ASN A 194 -1.20 -14.53 14.14
CA ASN A 194 -2.06 -15.70 14.30
C ASN A 194 -1.25 -16.99 14.06
N ASP A 195 -1.82 -18.15 14.37
CA ASP A 195 -1.15 -19.45 14.28
C ASP A 195 -0.59 -19.75 12.88
N LYS A 196 -1.22 -19.20 11.85
CA LYS A 196 -0.78 -19.38 10.47
C LYS A 196 0.44 -18.52 10.13
N TYR A 197 0.53 -17.29 10.63
CA TYR A 197 1.50 -16.31 10.16
C TYR A 197 2.51 -15.82 11.19
N ALA A 198 2.32 -16.12 12.49
CA ALA A 198 3.20 -15.64 13.56
C ALA A 198 4.70 -15.90 13.30
N ASP A 199 5.05 -17.03 12.66
CA ASP A 199 6.42 -17.34 12.28
C ASP A 199 6.73 -16.90 10.84
N PHE A 200 5.89 -17.30 9.87
CA PHE A 200 6.15 -17.06 8.46
C PHE A 200 6.08 -15.57 8.10
N GLY A 201 5.10 -14.84 8.64
CA GLY A 201 4.91 -13.42 8.41
C GLY A 201 5.79 -12.49 9.25
N TRP A 202 6.56 -13.04 10.21
CA TRP A 202 7.38 -12.24 11.12
C TRP A 202 8.28 -11.24 10.39
N CYS A 203 8.91 -11.68 9.30
CA CYS A 203 9.82 -10.84 8.52
C CYS A 203 9.05 -9.71 7.82
N ALA A 204 7.88 -10.00 7.23
CA ALA A 204 7.04 -8.99 6.60
C ALA A 204 6.70 -7.88 7.58
N ALA A 205 6.16 -8.22 8.76
CA ALA A 205 5.78 -7.27 9.79
C ALA A 205 6.97 -6.40 10.25
N ARG A 206 8.12 -7.02 10.58
CA ARG A 206 9.28 -6.29 11.09
C ARG A 206 9.95 -5.40 10.05
N PHE A 207 9.99 -5.81 8.80
CA PHE A 207 10.57 -4.99 7.75
C PHE A 207 9.63 -3.86 7.33
N ASP A 208 8.31 -4.08 7.35
CA ASP A 208 7.32 -3.04 7.11
C ASP A 208 7.35 -1.98 8.22
N ASP A 209 7.40 -2.38 9.51
CA ASP A 209 7.60 -1.47 10.65
C ASP A 209 8.84 -0.57 10.42
N ALA A 210 9.95 -1.18 10.01
CA ALA A 210 11.20 -0.43 9.76
C ALA A 210 11.10 0.49 8.55
N ALA A 211 10.45 0.06 7.46
CA ALA A 211 10.26 0.83 6.25
C ALA A 211 9.30 2.02 6.46
N ASN A 212 8.33 1.87 7.37
CA ASN A 212 7.36 2.90 7.71
C ASN A 212 7.82 3.83 8.85
N PHE A 213 8.94 3.57 9.51
CA PHE A 213 9.39 4.37 10.66
C PHE A 213 9.52 5.88 10.33
N ILE A 214 10.25 6.22 9.28
CA ILE A 214 10.41 7.63 8.85
C ILE A 214 9.12 8.18 8.22
N PRO A 215 8.45 7.48 7.28
CA PRO A 215 7.17 7.91 6.74
C PRO A 215 6.10 8.22 7.78
N ALA A 216 5.98 7.40 8.83
CA ALA A 216 5.02 7.62 9.91
C ALA A 216 5.30 8.92 10.68
N ILE A 217 6.56 9.24 10.96
CA ILE A 217 6.95 10.53 11.57
C ILE A 217 6.58 11.69 10.65
N LEU A 218 6.89 11.59 9.35
CA LEU A 218 6.53 12.61 8.37
C LEU A 218 5.01 12.80 8.27
N SER A 219 4.26 11.70 8.27
CA SER A 219 2.79 11.73 8.27
C SER A 219 2.25 12.44 9.50
N ALA A 220 2.77 12.14 10.68
CA ALA A 220 2.38 12.81 11.92
C ALA A 220 2.64 14.33 11.86
N LEU A 221 3.79 14.74 11.31
CA LEU A 221 4.15 16.16 11.16
C LEU A 221 3.28 16.90 10.13
N ILE A 222 2.71 16.19 9.14
CA ILE A 222 1.83 16.80 8.14
C ILE A 222 0.40 16.96 8.68
N ILE A 223 -0.04 16.06 9.57
CA ILE A 223 -1.42 16.04 10.10
C ILE A 223 -1.58 16.99 11.29
N THR A 224 -0.50 17.28 12.05
CA THR A 224 -0.51 18.18 13.23
C THR A 224 -0.28 19.63 12.85
#